data_19717950c3043faf08092cc5875c7a5d
#
_entry.id   19717950c3043faf08092cc5875c7a5d
#
_cell.length_a   1.000
_cell.length_b   1.000
_cell.length_c   1.000
_cell.angle_alpha   90.00
_cell.angle_beta   90.00
_cell.angle_gamma   90.00
#
_symmetry.space_group_name_H-M   'P 1'
#
loop_
_entity.id
_entity.type
_entity.pdbx_description
1 polymer ?
#
loop_
_entity_poly.entity_id
_entity_poly.type
_entity_poly.pdbx_seq_one_letter_code
_entity_poly.pdbx_strand_id
1 'polypeptide(L)'
;MIMGTGIDNFVDGTRRIFSHADDARAQAQAIAAELQVLLARPDLMREIEDIADGRTGRIDLHIDKQFGHPAPGFCLMTTMNRVRKPTGGARAHDHGASYVVYGVHKGAIEQTKFNWRYDDAADWTAPALRSGDCFVQNAGEVAFFLPGEIHKTKAVSKDPPIVLRLEAQLLERVARHTYDLDHDDAARLYG
;
A
#
# COMPACT_ATOMS: atom_id res chain seq x y z
N MET A 1 18.28 26.35 -12.19
CA MET A 1 17.80 25.37 -11.20
C MET A 1 16.73 24.54 -11.89
N ILE A 2 17.02 23.30 -12.24
CA ILE A 2 16.02 22.40 -12.82
C ILE A 2 15.07 22.08 -11.67
N MET A 3 13.80 22.50 -11.77
CA MET A 3 12.78 22.10 -10.80
C MET A 3 12.61 20.59 -10.94
N GLY A 4 12.78 19.86 -9.84
CA GLY A 4 12.53 18.41 -9.80
C GLY A 4 11.09 18.09 -10.21
N THR A 5 10.85 16.87 -10.68
CA THR A 5 9.51 16.38 -11.00
C THR A 5 8.66 16.31 -9.73
N GLY A 6 7.35 16.05 -9.87
CA GLY A 6 6.49 15.83 -8.71
C GLY A 6 6.92 14.61 -7.90
N ILE A 7 7.33 13.55 -8.60
CA ILE A 7 7.84 12.33 -7.97
C ILE A 7 9.15 12.61 -7.23
N ASP A 8 10.11 13.39 -7.80
CA ASP A 8 11.34 13.76 -7.11
C ASP A 8 11.07 14.54 -5.83
N ASN A 9 10.15 15.50 -5.87
CA ASN A 9 9.76 16.30 -4.69
C ASN A 9 9.15 15.44 -3.59
N PHE A 10 8.29 14.48 -3.97
CA PHE A 10 7.71 13.51 -3.05
C PHE A 10 8.78 12.61 -2.41
N VAL A 11 9.74 12.12 -3.20
CA VAL A 11 10.86 11.30 -2.73
C VAL A 11 11.70 12.07 -1.72
N ASP A 12 12.05 13.33 -2.01
CA ASP A 12 12.83 14.16 -1.10
C ASP A 12 12.05 14.50 0.18
N GLY A 13 10.74 14.73 0.10
CA GLY A 13 9.85 14.85 1.26
C GLY A 13 9.86 13.58 2.12
N THR A 14 9.72 12.44 1.50
CA THR A 14 9.75 11.12 2.15
C THR A 14 11.08 10.85 2.87
N ARG A 15 12.22 11.17 2.24
CA ARG A 15 13.55 11.07 2.88
C ARG A 15 13.66 11.94 4.13
N ARG A 16 13.15 13.17 4.08
CA ARG A 16 13.13 14.06 5.26
C ARG A 16 12.29 13.46 6.38
N ILE A 17 11.12 12.89 6.06
CA ILE A 17 10.26 12.24 7.06
C ILE A 17 11.00 11.09 7.73
N PHE A 18 11.63 10.18 6.98
CA PHE A 18 12.42 9.09 7.55
C PHE A 18 13.60 9.56 8.40
N SER A 19 14.16 10.73 8.10
CA SER A 19 15.29 11.29 8.86
C SER A 19 14.90 11.92 10.20
N HIS A 20 13.63 12.30 10.39
CA HIS A 20 13.21 13.11 11.54
C HIS A 20 12.15 12.46 12.42
N ALA A 21 11.55 11.37 12.00
CA ALA A 21 10.53 10.66 12.76
C ALA A 21 10.89 9.18 12.87
N ASP A 22 10.79 8.63 14.08
CA ASP A 22 11.07 7.21 14.36
C ASP A 22 9.78 6.39 14.50
N ASP A 23 8.63 7.03 14.72
CA ASP A 23 7.35 6.36 14.86
C ASP A 23 6.70 6.07 13.52
N ALA A 24 6.39 4.79 13.26
CA ALA A 24 5.81 4.33 12.02
C ALA A 24 4.47 5.02 11.67
N ARG A 25 3.64 5.31 12.67
CA ARG A 25 2.35 5.99 12.47
C ARG A 25 2.56 7.45 12.07
N ALA A 26 3.44 8.16 12.78
CA ALA A 26 3.75 9.54 12.44
C ALA A 26 4.37 9.67 11.05
N GLN A 27 5.29 8.76 10.69
CA GLN A 27 5.85 8.69 9.34
C GLN A 27 4.77 8.42 8.30
N ALA A 28 3.91 7.40 8.50
CA ALA A 28 2.86 7.04 7.56
C ALA A 28 1.86 8.19 7.33
N GLN A 29 1.50 8.92 8.40
CA GLN A 29 0.63 10.10 8.31
C GLN A 29 1.28 11.23 7.52
N ALA A 30 2.54 11.54 7.79
CA ALA A 30 3.27 12.59 7.08
C ALA A 30 3.46 12.23 5.59
N ILE A 31 3.84 10.98 5.29
CA ILE A 31 3.96 10.50 3.91
C ILE A 31 2.61 10.49 3.20
N ALA A 32 1.52 10.17 3.90
CA ALA A 32 0.17 10.23 3.32
C ALA A 32 -0.20 11.66 2.89
N ALA A 33 0.16 12.66 3.68
CA ALA A 33 -0.03 14.06 3.32
C ALA A 33 0.79 14.47 2.08
N GLU A 34 2.07 14.08 2.02
CA GLU A 34 2.92 14.33 0.83
C GLU A 34 2.37 13.60 -0.41
N LEU A 35 1.89 12.36 -0.25
CA LEU A 35 1.30 11.60 -1.36
C LEU A 35 0.01 12.26 -1.86
N GLN A 36 -0.80 12.85 -0.98
CA GLN A 36 -1.99 13.58 -1.37
C GLN A 36 -1.66 14.82 -2.21
N VAL A 37 -0.58 15.52 -1.87
CA VAL A 37 -0.05 16.64 -2.68
C VAL A 37 0.41 16.15 -4.05
N LEU A 38 1.12 15.02 -4.11
CA LEU A 38 1.54 14.41 -5.37
C LEU A 38 0.35 14.02 -6.25
N LEU A 39 -0.69 13.39 -5.68
CA LEU A 39 -1.89 12.97 -6.41
C LEU A 39 -2.66 14.16 -7.04
N ALA A 40 -2.61 15.33 -6.42
CA ALA A 40 -3.28 16.53 -6.92
C ALA A 40 -2.56 17.20 -8.10
N ARG A 41 -1.38 16.74 -8.49
CA ARG A 41 -0.62 17.33 -9.59
C ARG A 41 -1.22 16.94 -10.95
N PRO A 42 -1.46 17.91 -11.83
CA PRO A 42 -2.06 17.65 -13.15
C PRO A 42 -1.10 16.93 -14.11
N ASP A 43 0.19 16.99 -13.87
CA ASP A 43 1.25 16.39 -14.70
C ASP A 43 1.70 15.00 -14.20
N LEU A 44 1.17 14.51 -13.07
CA LEU A 44 1.58 13.23 -12.48
C LEU A 44 1.42 12.04 -13.44
N MET A 45 0.31 12.00 -14.18
CA MET A 45 0.09 10.88 -15.12
C MET A 45 1.18 10.82 -16.19
N ARG A 46 1.58 11.97 -16.73
CA ARG A 46 2.65 12.06 -17.71
C ARG A 46 4.00 11.61 -17.10
N GLU A 47 4.33 12.07 -15.88
CA GLU A 47 5.54 11.60 -15.19
C GLU A 47 5.56 10.06 -15.03
N ILE A 48 4.42 9.46 -14.67
CA ILE A 48 4.28 8.01 -14.55
C ILE A 48 4.49 7.32 -15.91
N GLU A 49 3.87 7.83 -16.98
CA GLU A 49 3.98 7.28 -18.33
C GLU A 49 5.42 7.36 -18.87
N ASP A 50 6.10 8.50 -18.62
CA ASP A 50 7.51 8.69 -18.99
C ASP A 50 8.42 7.67 -18.29
N ILE A 51 8.21 7.42 -16.98
CA ILE A 51 8.97 6.42 -16.23
C ILE A 51 8.59 5.00 -16.68
N ALA A 52 7.31 4.76 -16.96
CA ALA A 52 6.84 3.44 -17.39
C ALA A 52 7.42 3.04 -18.75
N ASP A 53 7.66 4.00 -19.65
CA ASP A 53 8.25 3.77 -20.97
C ASP A 53 7.56 2.60 -21.73
N GLY A 54 6.23 2.64 -21.78
CA GLY A 54 5.40 1.61 -22.42
C GLY A 54 5.29 0.29 -21.65
N ARG A 55 5.95 0.14 -20.50
CA ARG A 55 5.83 -1.05 -19.65
C ARG A 55 4.44 -1.13 -19.00
N THR A 56 4.01 -2.36 -18.72
CA THR A 56 2.74 -2.65 -18.06
C THR A 56 2.96 -3.46 -16.78
N GLY A 57 1.96 -3.52 -15.91
CA GLY A 57 2.06 -4.21 -14.64
C GLY A 57 2.67 -3.34 -13.55
N ARG A 58 3.49 -3.91 -12.68
CA ARG A 58 4.20 -3.16 -11.63
C ARG A 58 5.28 -2.28 -12.25
N ILE A 59 5.25 -1.00 -11.94
CA ILE A 59 6.25 0.01 -12.33
C ILE A 59 6.80 0.60 -11.05
N ASP A 60 8.07 0.39 -10.79
CA ASP A 60 8.76 1.06 -9.70
C ASP A 60 9.12 2.47 -10.16
N LEU A 61 8.49 3.48 -9.56
CA LEU A 61 8.69 4.89 -9.87
C LEU A 61 9.96 5.41 -9.20
N HIS A 62 10.28 4.87 -8.02
CA HIS A 62 11.52 5.16 -7.31
C HIS A 62 11.85 4.02 -6.34
N ILE A 63 13.13 3.64 -6.29
CA ILE A 63 13.68 2.73 -5.28
C ILE A 63 14.78 3.46 -4.53
N ASP A 64 14.59 3.67 -3.23
CA ASP A 64 15.60 4.19 -2.33
C ASP A 64 16.35 3.04 -1.64
N LYS A 65 17.65 3.20 -1.45
CA LYS A 65 18.48 2.18 -0.76
C LYS A 65 18.99 2.63 0.62
N GLN A 66 18.80 3.92 0.94
CA GLN A 66 19.39 4.54 2.13
C GLN A 66 18.34 4.84 3.21
N PHE A 67 17.12 5.22 2.79
CA PHE A 67 16.04 5.61 3.68
C PHE A 67 14.95 4.53 3.68
N GLY A 68 14.23 4.41 4.79
CA GLY A 68 13.15 3.43 4.96
C GLY A 68 12.87 3.15 6.43
N HIS A 69 11.84 2.33 6.72
CA HIS A 69 11.46 1.93 8.06
C HIS A 69 10.86 0.51 8.05
N PRO A 70 11.22 -0.38 8.99
CA PRO A 70 12.20 -0.22 10.09
C PRO A 70 13.65 -0.35 9.65
N ALA A 71 13.92 -0.67 8.41
CA ALA A 71 15.25 -0.80 7.85
C ALA A 71 15.36 -0.03 6.52
N PRO A 72 16.59 0.31 6.09
CA PRO A 72 16.82 1.04 4.85
C PRO A 72 16.23 0.36 3.62
N GLY A 73 15.71 1.19 2.72
CA GLY A 73 15.13 0.82 1.45
C GLY A 73 13.63 1.05 1.40
N PHE A 74 13.17 2.09 0.71
CA PHE A 74 11.75 2.26 0.42
C PHE A 74 11.51 2.22 -1.09
N CYS A 75 10.26 1.97 -1.50
CA CYS A 75 9.85 1.97 -2.89
C CYS A 75 8.56 2.75 -3.08
N LEU A 76 8.54 3.66 -4.05
CA LEU A 76 7.31 4.20 -4.61
C LEU A 76 7.02 3.46 -5.91
N MET A 77 5.86 2.84 -6.02
CA MET A 77 5.46 2.08 -7.21
C MET A 77 4.02 2.37 -7.61
N THR A 78 3.70 2.01 -8.83
CA THR A 78 2.32 1.97 -9.34
C THR A 78 2.07 0.68 -10.13
N THR A 79 0.82 0.47 -10.52
CA THR A 79 0.45 -0.62 -11.42
C THR A 79 -0.28 -0.06 -12.63
N MET A 80 0.32 -0.23 -13.80
CA MET A 80 -0.20 0.28 -15.07
C MET A 80 -0.85 -0.83 -15.89
N ASN A 81 -2.01 -0.52 -16.51
CA ASN A 81 -2.68 -1.38 -17.49
C ASN A 81 -2.80 -2.85 -17.08
N ARG A 82 -2.99 -3.12 -15.80
CA ARG A 82 -3.18 -4.47 -15.32
C ARG A 82 -4.53 -4.98 -15.78
N VAL A 83 -4.53 -6.01 -16.62
CA VAL A 83 -5.75 -6.73 -16.98
C VAL A 83 -6.41 -7.21 -15.69
N ARG A 84 -7.64 -6.76 -15.45
CA ARG A 84 -8.41 -7.16 -14.28
C ARG A 84 -8.61 -8.67 -14.29
N LYS A 85 -8.04 -9.38 -13.34
CA LYS A 85 -8.43 -10.78 -13.13
C LYS A 85 -9.89 -10.78 -12.65
N PRO A 86 -10.78 -11.58 -13.27
CA PRO A 86 -12.22 -11.58 -12.93
C PRO A 86 -12.55 -12.00 -11.50
N THR A 87 -11.60 -12.60 -10.80
CA THR A 87 -11.81 -13.22 -9.50
C THR A 87 -11.04 -12.48 -8.38
N GLY A 88 -11.79 -11.81 -7.53
CA GLY A 88 -11.53 -11.76 -6.11
C GLY A 88 -10.49 -10.81 -5.54
N GLY A 89 -9.85 -9.92 -6.27
CA GLY A 89 -8.90 -8.99 -5.64
C GLY A 89 -7.62 -9.66 -5.09
N ALA A 90 -6.85 -8.93 -4.30
CA ALA A 90 -5.71 -9.48 -3.55
C ALA A 90 -6.21 -10.36 -2.39
N ARG A 91 -5.46 -11.39 -2.01
CA ARG A 91 -5.72 -12.12 -0.76
C ARG A 91 -5.52 -11.18 0.43
N ALA A 92 -6.16 -11.46 1.56
CA ALA A 92 -5.84 -10.79 2.81
C ALA A 92 -4.36 -11.02 3.15
N HIS A 93 -3.65 -9.95 3.52
CA HIS A 93 -2.22 -10.00 3.78
C HIS A 93 -1.79 -8.89 4.73
N ASP A 94 -0.64 -9.06 5.34
CA ASP A 94 0.07 -8.02 6.08
C ASP A 94 1.31 -7.54 5.32
N HIS A 95 2.01 -6.59 5.90
CA HIS A 95 3.27 -6.06 5.42
C HIS A 95 4.42 -6.32 6.39
N GLY A 96 4.23 -7.29 7.29
CA GLY A 96 5.20 -7.67 8.32
C GLY A 96 5.59 -6.50 9.22
N ALA A 97 6.88 -6.27 9.40
CA ALA A 97 7.40 -5.16 10.18
C ALA A 97 7.36 -3.80 9.47
N SER A 98 6.99 -3.78 8.17
CA SER A 98 6.89 -2.55 7.37
C SER A 98 5.46 -2.00 7.39
N TYR A 99 5.31 -0.78 6.88
CA TYR A 99 4.01 -0.19 6.58
C TYR A 99 3.94 0.23 5.10
N VAL A 100 2.73 0.49 4.63
CA VAL A 100 2.47 0.94 3.27
C VAL A 100 1.49 2.09 3.25
N VAL A 101 1.64 2.97 2.26
CA VAL A 101 0.74 4.09 2.00
C VAL A 101 0.20 3.96 0.57
N TYR A 102 -1.12 3.95 0.43
CA TYR A 102 -1.82 3.85 -0.85
C TYR A 102 -2.45 5.18 -1.21
N GLY A 103 -2.19 5.66 -2.41
CA GLY A 103 -2.87 6.83 -2.98
C GLY A 103 -3.54 6.46 -4.30
N VAL A 104 -4.81 6.76 -4.46
CA VAL A 104 -5.54 6.50 -5.71
C VAL A 104 -5.44 7.71 -6.62
N HIS A 105 -4.76 7.57 -7.76
CA HIS A 105 -4.68 8.62 -8.77
C HIS A 105 -5.90 8.62 -9.70
N LYS A 106 -6.37 7.42 -10.09
CA LYS A 106 -7.53 7.25 -10.97
C LYS A 106 -8.35 6.03 -10.55
N GLY A 107 -9.67 6.11 -10.69
CA GLY A 107 -10.59 5.04 -10.34
C GLY A 107 -10.87 4.94 -8.85
N ALA A 108 -11.17 3.74 -8.37
CA ALA A 108 -11.46 3.47 -6.97
C ALA A 108 -11.07 2.03 -6.58
N ILE A 109 -10.65 1.86 -5.34
CA ILE A 109 -10.38 0.58 -4.71
C ILE A 109 -11.16 0.44 -3.40
N GLU A 110 -11.60 -0.76 -3.10
CA GLU A 110 -12.15 -1.12 -1.80
C GLU A 110 -11.03 -1.70 -0.94
N GLN A 111 -10.92 -1.24 0.29
CA GLN A 111 -10.00 -1.73 1.31
C GLN A 111 -10.81 -2.38 2.42
N THR A 112 -10.54 -3.63 2.74
CA THR A 112 -11.13 -4.33 3.88
C THR A 112 -10.03 -4.62 4.89
N LYS A 113 -10.16 -4.14 6.12
CA LYS A 113 -9.29 -4.47 7.24
C LYS A 113 -9.77 -5.75 7.91
N PHE A 114 -8.84 -6.48 8.53
CA PHE A 114 -9.12 -7.70 9.28
C PHE A 114 -8.50 -7.61 10.66
N ASN A 115 -9.22 -8.11 11.67
CA ASN A 115 -8.77 -8.17 13.05
C ASN A 115 -8.72 -9.62 13.52
N TRP A 116 -7.71 -9.94 14.33
CA TRP A 116 -7.67 -11.22 15.01
C TRP A 116 -8.82 -11.31 16.02
N ARG A 117 -9.56 -12.40 15.97
CA ARG A 117 -10.52 -12.72 16.99
C ARG A 117 -9.88 -13.68 17.98
N TYR A 118 -9.85 -13.26 19.21
CA TYR A 118 -9.56 -14.11 20.36
C TYR A 118 -10.92 -14.43 20.99
N ASP A 119 -11.46 -15.64 20.79
CA ASP A 119 -12.62 -16.06 21.54
C ASP A 119 -12.18 -16.41 22.98
N ASP A 120 -12.87 -15.85 23.96
CA ASP A 120 -12.67 -16.17 25.39
C ASP A 120 -13.11 -17.61 25.75
N ALA A 121 -13.54 -18.39 24.78
CA ALA A 121 -13.90 -19.79 24.97
C ALA A 121 -12.65 -20.67 25.12
N ALA A 122 -12.65 -21.53 26.09
CA ALA A 122 -11.55 -22.37 26.54
C ALA A 122 -10.98 -23.39 25.52
N ASP A 123 -11.44 -23.36 24.30
CA ASP A 123 -10.87 -24.10 23.17
C ASP A 123 -9.94 -23.17 22.35
N TRP A 124 -8.64 -23.35 22.53
CA TRP A 124 -7.60 -22.75 21.71
C TRP A 124 -7.58 -23.36 20.29
N THR A 125 -8.71 -23.37 19.63
CA THR A 125 -8.78 -23.60 18.19
C THR A 125 -8.26 -22.35 17.50
N ALA A 126 -7.49 -22.52 16.43
CA ALA A 126 -6.70 -21.52 15.74
C ALA A 126 -7.32 -20.10 15.72
N PRO A 127 -6.52 -19.03 15.94
CA PRO A 127 -7.03 -17.66 15.89
C PRO A 127 -7.71 -17.41 14.54
N ALA A 128 -8.93 -16.87 14.57
CA ALA A 128 -9.70 -16.55 13.37
C ALA A 128 -9.54 -15.06 13.02
N LEU A 129 -9.46 -14.75 11.71
CA LEU A 129 -9.56 -13.38 11.24
C LEU A 129 -11.03 -13.03 11.02
N ARG A 130 -11.44 -11.86 11.49
CA ARG A 130 -12.74 -11.27 11.18
C ARG A 130 -12.57 -10.06 10.30
N SER A 131 -13.47 -9.90 9.34
CA SER A 131 -13.65 -8.67 8.61
C SER A 131 -13.96 -7.54 9.60
N GLY A 132 -13.17 -6.47 9.53
CA GLY A 132 -13.36 -5.23 10.25
C GLY A 132 -13.90 -4.14 9.33
N ASP A 133 -13.29 -2.95 9.38
CA ASP A 133 -13.71 -1.82 8.57
C ASP A 133 -13.52 -2.09 7.08
N CYS A 134 -14.54 -1.77 6.30
CA CYS A 134 -14.51 -1.78 4.84
C CYS A 134 -14.83 -0.37 4.33
N PHE A 135 -13.97 0.16 3.48
CA PHE A 135 -14.17 1.50 2.90
C PHE A 135 -13.70 1.54 1.44
N VAL A 136 -14.31 2.44 0.67
CA VAL A 136 -13.89 2.73 -0.70
C VAL A 136 -12.95 3.92 -0.66
N GLN A 137 -11.81 3.78 -1.30
CA GLN A 137 -10.80 4.80 -1.50
C GLN A 137 -10.90 5.29 -2.95
N ASN A 138 -11.33 6.54 -3.14
CA ASN A 138 -11.55 7.16 -4.43
C ASN A 138 -10.31 7.92 -4.92
N ALA A 139 -10.34 8.40 -6.17
CA ALA A 139 -9.28 9.25 -6.72
C ALA A 139 -9.03 10.47 -5.82
N GLY A 140 -7.75 10.76 -5.53
CA GLY A 140 -7.28 11.81 -4.61
C GLY A 140 -7.22 11.38 -3.15
N GLU A 141 -7.77 10.22 -2.77
CA GLU A 141 -7.74 9.76 -1.39
C GLU A 141 -6.49 8.91 -1.10
N VAL A 142 -6.04 8.99 0.15
CA VAL A 142 -4.87 8.27 0.65
C VAL A 142 -5.24 7.49 1.91
N ALA A 143 -4.76 6.25 2.00
CA ALA A 143 -4.88 5.40 3.19
C ALA A 143 -3.54 4.73 3.49
N PHE A 144 -3.30 4.37 4.74
CA PHE A 144 -2.10 3.62 5.13
C PHE A 144 -2.44 2.44 6.03
N PHE A 145 -1.54 1.46 6.02
CA PHE A 145 -1.63 0.25 6.84
C PHE A 145 -0.31 0.09 7.58
N LEU A 146 -0.40 0.07 8.91
CA LEU A 146 0.74 -0.02 9.81
C LEU A 146 1.31 -1.44 9.87
N PRO A 147 2.50 -1.62 10.47
CA PRO A 147 3.07 -2.95 10.68
C PRO A 147 2.07 -3.90 11.34
N GLY A 148 1.93 -5.10 10.77
CA GLY A 148 1.02 -6.13 11.28
C GLY A 148 -0.47 -5.92 10.98
N GLU A 149 -0.89 -4.76 10.43
CA GLU A 149 -2.29 -4.57 10.00
C GLU A 149 -2.58 -5.44 8.77
N ILE A 150 -3.63 -6.24 8.87
CA ILE A 150 -4.07 -7.17 7.83
C ILE A 150 -5.16 -6.49 7.00
N HIS A 151 -4.97 -6.52 5.68
CA HIS A 151 -5.96 -5.95 4.78
C HIS A 151 -6.06 -6.71 3.46
N LYS A 152 -7.13 -6.39 2.72
CA LYS A 152 -7.41 -6.87 1.37
C LYS A 152 -7.81 -5.69 0.49
N THR A 153 -7.29 -5.66 -0.73
CA THR A 153 -7.59 -4.62 -1.71
C THR A 153 -8.33 -5.21 -2.91
N LYS A 154 -9.40 -4.53 -3.36
CA LYS A 154 -10.19 -4.91 -4.52
C LYS A 154 -10.48 -3.70 -5.38
N ALA A 155 -10.26 -3.77 -6.71
CA ALA A 155 -10.69 -2.73 -7.64
C ALA A 155 -12.20 -2.72 -7.76
N VAL A 156 -12.84 -1.54 -7.60
CA VAL A 156 -14.29 -1.37 -7.68
C VAL A 156 -14.73 -0.43 -8.79
N SER A 157 -13.83 0.36 -9.38
CA SER A 157 -14.11 1.17 -10.56
C SER A 157 -14.28 0.32 -11.82
N LYS A 158 -15.02 0.86 -12.82
CA LYS A 158 -15.22 0.21 -14.13
C LYS A 158 -13.89 -0.01 -14.85
N ASP A 159 -13.07 1.04 -14.92
CA ASP A 159 -11.73 0.98 -15.49
C ASP A 159 -10.71 0.56 -14.42
N PRO A 160 -9.59 -0.06 -14.80
CA PRO A 160 -8.53 -0.40 -13.87
C PRO A 160 -8.05 0.86 -13.12
N PRO A 161 -8.02 0.83 -11.78
CA PRO A 161 -7.52 1.97 -11.01
C PRO A 161 -6.01 2.13 -11.18
N ILE A 162 -5.55 3.37 -11.13
CA ILE A 162 -4.14 3.74 -11.02
C ILE A 162 -3.88 4.10 -9.56
N VAL A 163 -3.08 3.26 -8.90
CA VAL A 163 -2.79 3.40 -7.48
C VAL A 163 -1.28 3.55 -7.31
N LEU A 164 -0.86 4.62 -6.64
CA LEU A 164 0.49 4.76 -6.16
C LEU A 164 0.59 4.10 -4.80
N ARG A 165 1.64 3.32 -4.59
CA ARG A 165 1.92 2.68 -3.31
C ARG A 165 3.35 2.97 -2.89
N LEU A 166 3.49 3.56 -1.71
CA LEU A 166 4.78 3.62 -1.03
C LEU A 166 4.89 2.40 -0.11
N GLU A 167 5.96 1.66 -0.27
CA GLU A 167 6.41 0.59 0.63
C GLU A 167 7.54 1.18 1.49
N ALA A 168 7.33 1.30 2.81
CA ALA A 168 8.30 1.95 3.70
C ALA A 168 9.61 1.17 3.84
N GLN A 169 9.58 -0.12 3.50
CA GLN A 169 10.72 -0.97 3.28
C GLN A 169 10.48 -1.81 2.03
N LEU A 170 11.53 -2.20 1.32
CA LEU A 170 11.42 -3.11 0.18
C LEU A 170 10.78 -4.43 0.65
N LEU A 171 9.52 -4.65 0.25
CA LEU A 171 8.73 -5.77 0.77
C LEU A 171 9.27 -7.15 0.38
N GLU A 172 10.16 -7.25 -0.60
CA GLU A 172 10.91 -8.47 -0.90
C GLU A 172 11.87 -8.91 0.23
N ARG A 173 12.21 -7.97 1.12
CA ARG A 173 13.11 -8.18 2.27
C ARG A 173 12.36 -8.33 3.60
N VAL A 174 11.04 -8.33 3.56
CA VAL A 174 10.18 -8.38 4.75
C VAL A 174 9.43 -9.70 4.78
N ALA A 175 9.49 -10.40 5.89
CA ALA A 175 8.63 -11.56 6.15
C ALA A 175 7.17 -11.07 6.22
N ARG A 176 6.32 -11.58 5.33
CA ARG A 176 4.91 -11.19 5.19
C ARG A 176 4.05 -12.42 5.17
N HIS A 177 2.82 -12.29 5.61
CA HIS A 177 1.86 -13.39 5.61
C HIS A 177 0.72 -13.09 4.65
N THR A 178 0.23 -14.13 4.03
CA THR A 178 -1.00 -14.13 3.24
C THR A 178 -1.99 -15.06 3.93
N TYR A 179 -3.23 -14.61 4.06
CA TYR A 179 -4.26 -15.30 4.80
C TYR A 179 -5.32 -15.78 3.81
N ASP A 180 -5.62 -17.09 3.82
CA ASP A 180 -6.78 -17.61 3.15
C ASP A 180 -7.99 -17.46 4.08
N LEU A 181 -9.00 -16.75 3.58
CA LEU A 181 -10.27 -16.59 4.26
C LEU A 181 -11.16 -17.74 3.78
N ASP A 182 -11.42 -18.72 4.63
CA ASP A 182 -12.41 -19.76 4.36
C ASP A 182 -13.81 -19.15 4.31
N HIS A 183 -14.80 -19.91 3.81
CA HIS A 183 -16.18 -19.46 3.61
C HIS A 183 -16.86 -18.92 4.88
N ASP A 184 -16.29 -19.16 6.06
CA ASP A 184 -16.78 -18.71 7.37
C ASP A 184 -15.90 -17.61 8.01
N ASP A 185 -15.15 -16.81 7.22
CA ASP A 185 -14.24 -15.77 7.70
C ASP A 185 -13.11 -16.27 8.64
N ALA A 186 -12.83 -17.54 8.66
CA ALA A 186 -11.69 -18.11 9.38
C ALA A 186 -10.44 -18.11 8.47
N ALA A 187 -9.33 -17.56 8.97
CA ALA A 187 -8.07 -17.58 8.26
C ALA A 187 -7.18 -18.71 8.78
N ARG A 188 -6.62 -19.49 7.88
CA ARG A 188 -5.50 -20.39 8.20
C ARG A 188 -4.20 -19.71 7.81
N LEU A 189 -3.26 -19.68 8.75
CA LEU A 189 -1.88 -19.28 8.47
C LEU A 189 -1.22 -20.36 7.62
N TYR A 190 -0.76 -19.98 6.44
CA TYR A 190 0.20 -20.77 5.67
C TYR A 190 1.56 -20.04 5.75
N GLY A 191 2.49 -20.66 6.44
CA GLY A 191 3.89 -20.26 6.51
C GLY A 191 4.65 -20.61 5.23
#